data_df7cac2aa7a624e4430cf1ec1fe708c6
#
_entry.id   df7cac2aa7a624e4430cf1ec1fe708c6
#
_cell.length_a   1.000
_cell.length_b   1.000
_cell.length_c   1.000
_cell.angle_alpha   90.00
_cell.angle_beta   90.00
_cell.angle_gamma   90.00
#
_symmetry.space_group_name_H-M   'P 1'
#
loop_
_entity.id
_entity.type
_entity.pdbx_description
1 polymer ?
#
loop_
_entity_poly.entity_id
_entity_poly.type
_entity_poly.pdbx_seq_one_letter_code
_entity_poly.pdbx_strand_id
1 'polypeptide(L)'
;MATITAHVSLAPVARRAPAAAAPCAPLLHPAGAQVILGATDDALGMAAPVVPSAKSMFGPRGVCAAADGSFWVSDTGHHRVLGWRRLPEADGTPADILLGQPPFDREGRNAGGNANEDTMNVPTGIAVCGRDGAGLAVADAWNHRVLIWHRRPTQSYQRPDVVVGQSDFDGGQSNRGHSQPDAGTLFWPYCVAWDGERLWVADTGNRRVLMWNGLPQINGQPADLIIGQD
;
A
#
# COMPACT_ATOMS: atom_id res chain seq x y z
N MET A 1 -32.55 -43.23 1.28
CA MET A 1 -31.50 -42.24 0.92
C MET A 1 -30.15 -42.87 1.26
N ALA A 2 -29.31 -43.14 0.29
CA ALA A 2 -27.99 -43.73 0.53
C ALA A 2 -27.01 -42.62 0.82
N THR A 3 -26.37 -42.64 2.00
CA THR A 3 -25.32 -41.70 2.40
C THR A 3 -24.04 -42.10 1.69
N ILE A 4 -23.54 -41.24 0.78
CA ILE A 4 -22.22 -41.44 0.14
C ILE A 4 -21.17 -40.85 1.08
N THR A 5 -20.38 -41.70 1.70
CA THR A 5 -19.22 -41.26 2.48
C THR A 5 -18.00 -41.21 1.56
N ALA A 6 -17.50 -40.01 1.23
CA ALA A 6 -16.27 -39.86 0.51
C ALA A 6 -15.08 -39.96 1.49
N HIS A 7 -14.22 -40.95 1.33
CA HIS A 7 -12.96 -41.04 2.03
C HIS A 7 -11.86 -40.28 1.28
N VAL A 8 -11.35 -39.20 1.87
CA VAL A 8 -10.16 -38.52 1.36
C VAL A 8 -8.95 -39.22 1.97
N SER A 9 -8.16 -39.90 1.14
CA SER A 9 -6.88 -40.48 1.58
C SER A 9 -5.81 -39.40 1.67
N LEU A 10 -5.27 -39.19 2.87
CA LEU A 10 -4.11 -38.32 3.12
C LEU A 10 -2.79 -39.07 3.00
N ALA A 11 -2.71 -40.09 2.17
CA ALA A 11 -1.44 -40.77 1.92
C ALA A 11 -0.41 -39.77 1.40
N PRO A 12 0.82 -39.73 1.95
CA PRO A 12 1.85 -38.82 1.48
C PRO A 12 2.15 -39.16 0.01
N VAL A 13 1.83 -38.20 -0.88
CA VAL A 13 2.27 -38.27 -2.28
C VAL A 13 3.80 -38.21 -2.25
N ALA A 14 4.46 -39.29 -2.74
CA ALA A 14 5.89 -39.32 -2.89
C ALA A 14 6.33 -38.08 -3.66
N ARG A 15 6.97 -37.13 -2.99
CA ARG A 15 7.53 -35.94 -3.66
C ARG A 15 8.59 -36.45 -4.63
N ARG A 16 8.31 -36.30 -5.92
CA ARG A 16 9.35 -36.46 -6.94
C ARG A 16 10.51 -35.57 -6.56
N ALA A 17 11.71 -36.16 -6.39
CA ALA A 17 12.88 -35.36 -6.13
C ALA A 17 12.96 -34.24 -7.17
N PRO A 18 13.10 -32.99 -6.77
CA PRO A 18 13.22 -31.91 -7.74
C PRO A 18 14.42 -32.22 -8.64
N ALA A 19 14.21 -32.16 -9.95
CA ALA A 19 15.33 -32.19 -10.89
C ALA A 19 16.33 -31.12 -10.42
N ALA A 20 17.64 -31.48 -10.42
CA ALA A 20 18.68 -30.54 -10.02
C ALA A 20 18.46 -29.23 -10.78
N ALA A 21 18.03 -28.22 -10.06
CA ALA A 21 17.79 -26.90 -10.64
C ALA A 21 19.16 -26.40 -11.13
N ALA A 22 19.19 -25.87 -12.36
CA ALA A 22 20.36 -25.14 -12.83
C ALA A 22 20.71 -24.07 -11.76
N PRO A 23 22.00 -23.82 -11.47
CA PRO A 23 22.38 -22.84 -10.47
C PRO A 23 21.75 -21.49 -10.84
N CYS A 24 20.72 -21.08 -10.09
CA CYS A 24 20.17 -19.75 -10.21
C CYS A 24 21.22 -18.75 -9.72
N ALA A 25 21.39 -17.65 -10.46
CA ALA A 25 22.11 -16.51 -9.93
C ALA A 25 21.49 -16.12 -8.57
N PRO A 26 22.29 -15.76 -7.56
CA PRO A 26 21.75 -15.35 -6.26
C PRO A 26 20.78 -14.18 -6.45
N LEU A 27 19.58 -14.31 -5.89
CA LEU A 27 18.55 -13.26 -5.93
C LEU A 27 18.96 -12.02 -5.12
N LEU A 28 19.87 -12.19 -4.17
CA LEU A 28 20.38 -11.13 -3.32
C LEU A 28 21.86 -10.90 -3.64
N HIS A 29 22.26 -9.63 -3.62
CA HIS A 29 23.66 -9.27 -3.77
C HIS A 29 24.46 -9.86 -2.59
N PRO A 30 25.60 -10.54 -2.84
CA PRO A 30 26.36 -11.22 -1.78
C PRO A 30 26.91 -10.27 -0.70
N ALA A 31 27.06 -8.98 -1.01
CA ALA A 31 27.47 -7.96 -0.03
C ALA A 31 26.28 -7.37 0.77
N GLY A 32 25.06 -7.89 0.58
CA GLY A 32 23.84 -7.40 1.24
C GLY A 32 23.20 -6.21 0.51
N ALA A 33 22.48 -5.38 1.27
CA ALA A 33 21.84 -4.18 0.73
C ALA A 33 22.88 -3.20 0.18
N GLN A 34 22.63 -2.69 -1.04
CA GLN A 34 23.52 -1.73 -1.69
C GLN A 34 23.20 -0.29 -1.30
N VAL A 35 21.93 -0.02 -0.96
CA VAL A 35 21.44 1.29 -0.53
C VAL A 35 20.50 1.09 0.65
N ILE A 36 20.64 1.92 1.67
CA ILE A 36 19.79 1.93 2.87
C ILE A 36 19.10 3.29 2.95
N LEU A 37 17.78 3.28 2.99
CA LEU A 37 16.94 4.47 3.16
C LEU A 37 16.28 4.48 4.52
N GLY A 38 16.04 5.67 5.07
CA GLY A 38 15.36 5.83 6.36
C GLY A 38 16.22 5.52 7.57
N ALA A 39 17.49 5.16 7.37
CA ALA A 39 18.43 5.00 8.47
C ALA A 39 18.77 6.36 9.07
N THR A 40 18.76 6.45 10.41
CA THR A 40 19.35 7.56 11.12
C THR A 40 20.85 7.29 11.27
N ASP A 41 21.68 8.34 11.26
CA ASP A 41 23.13 8.25 11.50
C ASP A 41 23.48 7.72 12.91
N ASP A 42 22.49 7.45 13.72
CA ASP A 42 22.61 6.97 15.08
C ASP A 42 22.72 5.44 15.10
N ALA A 43 23.92 4.93 15.33
CA ALA A 43 24.20 3.51 15.44
C ALA A 43 23.40 2.79 16.57
N LEU A 44 22.69 3.54 17.40
CA LEU A 44 21.81 3.09 18.47
C LEU A 44 20.34 3.36 18.19
N GLY A 45 19.97 3.65 16.96
CA GLY A 45 18.67 4.12 16.47
C GLY A 45 17.39 3.40 16.90
N MET A 46 17.48 2.44 17.80
CA MET A 46 16.33 1.78 18.43
C MET A 46 15.79 2.51 19.65
N ALA A 47 16.51 3.49 20.18
CA ALA A 47 16.18 4.13 21.46
C ALA A 47 15.78 5.62 21.34
N ALA A 48 16.02 6.27 20.24
CA ALA A 48 15.63 7.66 20.00
C ALA A 48 14.30 7.74 19.21
N PRO A 49 13.42 8.70 19.53
CA PRO A 49 12.28 8.98 18.66
C PRO A 49 12.76 9.30 17.24
N VAL A 50 12.17 8.65 16.25
CA VAL A 50 12.48 8.94 14.85
C VAL A 50 11.86 10.27 14.49
N VAL A 51 12.67 11.32 14.43
CA VAL A 51 12.20 12.65 14.03
C VAL A 51 11.89 12.65 12.55
N PRO A 52 10.68 13.06 12.13
CA PRO A 52 10.33 13.10 10.73
C PRO A 52 11.21 14.08 9.93
N SER A 53 11.67 13.64 8.78
CA SER A 53 12.46 14.44 7.83
C SER A 53 12.30 13.84 6.41
N ALA A 54 12.89 14.47 5.41
CA ALA A 54 12.93 13.88 4.06
C ALA A 54 13.80 12.61 3.98
N LYS A 55 14.59 12.30 5.00
CA LYS A 55 15.52 11.17 5.03
C LYS A 55 15.14 10.06 5.99
N SER A 56 14.26 10.33 6.96
CA SER A 56 13.87 9.36 8.00
C SER A 56 12.56 8.68 7.67
N MET A 57 12.38 7.45 8.16
CA MET A 57 11.13 6.70 8.09
C MET A 57 10.83 6.06 9.44
N PHE A 58 9.54 5.94 9.76
CA PHE A 58 9.08 5.24 10.95
C PHE A 58 8.09 4.13 10.59
N GLY A 59 8.54 2.88 10.72
CA GLY A 59 7.72 1.69 10.45
C GLY A 59 7.14 1.63 9.04
N PRO A 60 7.96 1.79 7.97
CA PRO A 60 7.48 1.71 6.60
C PRO A 60 6.87 0.33 6.33
N ARG A 61 5.72 0.27 5.64
CA ARG A 61 4.99 -0.99 5.37
C ARG A 61 4.75 -1.30 3.91
N GLY A 62 4.69 -0.30 3.06
CA GLY A 62 4.46 -0.46 1.64
C GLY A 62 5.57 0.15 0.81
N VAL A 63 5.91 -0.52 -0.27
CA VAL A 63 6.93 -0.06 -1.21
C VAL A 63 6.55 -0.45 -2.63
N CYS A 64 6.75 0.43 -3.58
CA CYS A 64 6.66 0.10 -5.00
C CYS A 64 7.62 0.92 -5.84
N ALA A 65 8.01 0.37 -6.99
CA ALA A 65 8.83 1.04 -7.99
C ALA A 65 8.10 1.05 -9.33
N ALA A 66 8.24 2.10 -10.08
CA ALA A 66 7.69 2.22 -11.42
C ALA A 66 8.77 2.01 -12.48
N ALA A 67 8.35 1.68 -13.70
CA ALA A 67 9.26 1.42 -14.82
C ALA A 67 10.09 2.65 -15.24
N ASP A 68 9.65 3.85 -14.90
CA ASP A 68 10.41 5.09 -15.12
C ASP A 68 11.51 5.35 -14.07
N GLY A 69 11.66 4.42 -13.11
CA GLY A 69 12.62 4.51 -12.01
C GLY A 69 12.12 5.28 -10.81
N SER A 70 10.91 5.81 -10.81
CA SER A 70 10.35 6.42 -9.60
C SER A 70 10.06 5.36 -8.53
N PHE A 71 10.25 5.72 -7.27
CA PHE A 71 10.17 4.82 -6.13
C PHE A 71 9.33 5.46 -5.02
N TRP A 72 8.49 4.65 -4.36
CA TRP A 72 7.52 5.14 -3.39
C TRP A 72 7.48 4.26 -2.16
N VAL A 73 7.33 4.89 -0.99
CA VAL A 73 7.25 4.21 0.30
C VAL A 73 6.12 4.78 1.14
N SER A 74 5.28 3.91 1.67
CA SER A 74 4.35 4.25 2.75
C SER A 74 5.11 4.31 4.07
N ASP A 75 5.44 5.51 4.52
CA ASP A 75 6.05 5.80 5.82
C ASP A 75 4.95 5.85 6.89
N THR A 76 4.51 4.65 7.24
CA THR A 76 3.29 4.37 7.99
C THR A 76 3.22 5.08 9.33
N GLY A 77 4.33 5.04 10.10
CA GLY A 77 4.39 5.62 11.43
C GLY A 77 4.37 7.15 11.44
N HIS A 78 4.84 7.80 10.37
CA HIS A 78 4.73 9.25 10.17
C HIS A 78 3.47 9.64 9.38
N HIS A 79 2.56 8.71 9.09
CA HIS A 79 1.27 8.97 8.43
C HIS A 79 1.40 9.65 7.05
N ARG A 80 2.38 9.23 6.24
CA ARG A 80 2.71 9.87 4.97
C ARG A 80 3.23 8.89 3.92
N VAL A 81 3.33 9.35 2.68
CA VAL A 81 4.02 8.66 1.60
C VAL A 81 5.21 9.50 1.16
N LEU A 82 6.36 8.85 1.01
CA LEU A 82 7.58 9.42 0.46
C LEU A 82 7.79 8.93 -0.96
N GLY A 83 8.18 9.82 -1.86
CA GLY A 83 8.46 9.52 -3.25
C GLY A 83 9.84 10.02 -3.70
N TRP A 84 10.53 9.22 -4.48
CA TRP A 84 11.76 9.56 -5.18
C TRP A 84 11.50 9.52 -6.69
N ARG A 85 11.90 10.57 -7.41
CA ARG A 85 11.76 10.63 -8.88
C ARG A 85 12.60 9.60 -9.61
N ARG A 86 13.65 9.13 -8.97
CA ARG A 86 14.55 8.07 -9.46
C ARG A 86 14.90 7.15 -8.31
N LEU A 87 15.19 5.90 -8.62
CA LEU A 87 15.67 4.95 -7.64
C LEU A 87 16.93 5.50 -6.96
N PRO A 88 16.96 5.60 -5.62
CA PRO A 88 18.12 6.09 -4.89
C PRO A 88 19.36 5.21 -5.10
N GLU A 89 20.51 5.85 -5.28
CA GLU A 89 21.82 5.18 -5.50
C GLU A 89 22.77 5.33 -4.30
N ALA A 90 22.39 6.11 -3.28
CA ALA A 90 23.19 6.35 -2.09
C ALA A 90 22.33 6.28 -0.83
N ASP A 91 22.99 5.88 0.28
CA ASP A 91 22.37 5.80 1.59
C ASP A 91 21.81 7.16 2.03
N GLY A 92 20.65 7.12 2.69
CA GLY A 92 20.01 8.32 3.22
C GLY A 92 19.63 9.36 2.19
N THR A 93 19.50 8.99 0.91
CA THR A 93 19.00 9.91 -0.12
C THR A 93 17.65 10.48 0.29
N PRO A 94 17.48 11.82 0.36
CA PRO A 94 16.22 12.42 0.76
C PRO A 94 15.12 12.16 -0.28
N ALA A 95 13.88 12.02 0.20
CA ALA A 95 12.72 11.95 -0.68
C ALA A 95 12.50 13.30 -1.38
N ASP A 96 12.07 13.23 -2.64
CA ASP A 96 11.73 14.40 -3.48
C ASP A 96 10.30 14.87 -3.27
N ILE A 97 9.41 13.95 -2.91
CA ILE A 97 7.97 14.14 -2.90
C ILE A 97 7.40 13.66 -1.58
N LEU A 98 6.48 14.44 -1.03
CA LEU A 98 5.75 14.13 0.19
C LEU A 98 4.24 14.20 -0.06
N LEU A 99 3.50 13.17 0.37
CA LEU A 99 2.04 13.13 0.35
C LEU A 99 1.52 12.80 1.75
N GLY A 100 0.39 13.37 2.13
CA GLY A 100 -0.32 13.06 3.37
C GLY A 100 0.10 13.84 4.61
N GLN A 101 1.19 14.60 4.54
CA GLN A 101 1.67 15.49 5.60
C GLN A 101 2.23 16.78 5.02
N PRO A 102 1.95 17.95 5.58
CA PRO A 102 2.64 19.20 5.30
C PRO A 102 3.46 19.61 6.52
N PRO A 103 4.72 19.86 6.48
CA PRO A 103 5.84 19.49 5.64
C PRO A 103 6.57 18.20 6.10
N PHE A 104 7.81 17.98 5.62
CA PHE A 104 8.60 16.78 5.94
C PHE A 104 8.96 16.57 7.40
N ASP A 105 9.04 17.63 8.18
CA ASP A 105 9.44 17.64 9.61
C ASP A 105 8.26 17.50 10.57
N ARG A 106 7.08 17.16 10.06
CA ARG A 106 5.88 16.93 10.86
C ARG A 106 5.33 15.53 10.70
N GLU A 107 4.62 15.12 11.73
CA GLU A 107 3.90 13.88 11.81
C GLU A 107 2.54 14.08 12.51
N GLY A 108 1.72 13.06 12.45
CA GLY A 108 0.43 13.03 13.12
C GLY A 108 -0.67 12.53 12.19
N ARG A 109 -1.61 11.83 12.77
CA ARG A 109 -2.80 11.32 12.06
C ARG A 109 -3.50 12.48 11.38
N ASN A 110 -3.72 12.36 10.07
CA ASN A 110 -4.36 13.40 9.29
C ASN A 110 -3.76 14.80 9.51
N ALA A 111 -2.43 14.86 9.62
CA ALA A 111 -1.70 16.10 9.92
C ALA A 111 -2.17 16.84 11.19
N GLY A 112 -2.70 16.08 12.17
CA GLY A 112 -3.25 16.61 13.42
C GLY A 112 -4.71 17.08 13.32
N GLY A 113 -5.37 16.84 12.17
CA GLY A 113 -6.76 17.22 11.91
C GLY A 113 -7.67 16.06 11.57
N ASN A 114 -8.64 16.31 10.71
CA ASN A 114 -9.55 15.32 10.14
C ASN A 114 -9.01 14.79 8.80
N ALA A 115 -9.59 13.68 8.35
CA ALA A 115 -9.36 13.19 7.00
C ALA A 115 -9.79 14.24 5.96
N ASN A 116 -8.98 14.42 4.92
CA ASN A 116 -9.28 15.20 3.74
C ASN A 116 -8.36 14.75 2.59
N GLU A 117 -8.40 15.41 1.44
CA GLU A 117 -7.59 15.03 0.26
C GLU A 117 -6.09 15.20 0.44
N ASP A 118 -5.64 16.01 1.41
CA ASP A 118 -4.22 16.32 1.65
C ASP A 118 -3.60 15.46 2.76
N THR A 119 -4.38 14.60 3.44
CA THR A 119 -3.95 13.91 4.67
C THR A 119 -4.09 12.40 4.61
N MET A 120 -3.34 11.70 5.47
CA MET A 120 -3.37 10.25 5.62
C MET A 120 -3.32 9.83 7.09
N ASN A 121 -3.83 8.64 7.37
CA ASN A 121 -3.79 8.01 8.68
C ASN A 121 -3.37 6.55 8.55
N VAL A 122 -2.12 6.25 8.93
CA VAL A 122 -1.53 4.89 8.84
C VAL A 122 -1.61 4.34 7.41
N PRO A 123 -1.03 5.02 6.39
CA PRO A 123 -0.94 4.45 5.05
C PRO A 123 -0.10 3.16 5.07
N THR A 124 -0.56 2.12 4.37
CA THR A 124 0.07 0.80 4.39
C THR A 124 0.43 0.33 3.00
N GLY A 125 -0.47 -0.34 2.30
CA GLY A 125 -0.24 -0.82 0.94
C GLY A 125 -0.10 0.33 -0.06
N ILE A 126 0.81 0.18 -1.01
CA ILE A 126 1.03 1.13 -2.10
C ILE A 126 1.34 0.37 -3.38
N ALA A 127 0.76 0.79 -4.50
CA ALA A 127 0.98 0.17 -5.79
C ALA A 127 1.02 1.19 -6.91
N VAL A 128 1.97 1.00 -7.82
CA VAL A 128 1.93 1.63 -9.15
C VAL A 128 0.82 0.96 -9.94
N CYS A 129 -0.05 1.73 -10.55
CA CYS A 129 -1.26 1.24 -11.19
C CYS A 129 -1.61 2.01 -12.47
N GLY A 130 -2.69 1.58 -13.13
CA GLY A 130 -3.16 2.18 -14.38
C GLY A 130 -2.36 1.77 -15.60
N ARG A 131 -2.77 2.30 -16.77
CA ARG A 131 -2.09 1.98 -18.03
C ARG A 131 -0.63 2.41 -17.96
N ASP A 132 0.27 1.49 -18.34
CA ASP A 132 1.72 1.70 -18.35
C ASP A 132 2.30 2.14 -16.99
N GLY A 133 1.60 1.82 -15.90
CA GLY A 133 2.00 2.22 -14.56
C GLY A 133 1.93 3.72 -14.31
N ALA A 134 1.07 4.45 -15.02
CA ALA A 134 0.99 5.90 -14.91
C ALA A 134 0.47 6.40 -13.57
N GLY A 135 -0.33 5.59 -12.85
CA GLY A 135 -0.99 5.97 -11.61
C GLY A 135 -0.31 5.46 -10.35
N LEU A 136 -0.89 5.84 -9.22
CA LEU A 136 -0.51 5.40 -7.88
C LEU A 136 -1.78 5.14 -7.07
N ALA A 137 -1.80 4.06 -6.29
CA ALA A 137 -2.85 3.77 -5.33
C ALA A 137 -2.23 3.54 -3.94
N VAL A 138 -2.85 4.10 -2.90
CA VAL A 138 -2.39 4.03 -1.52
C VAL A 138 -3.54 3.62 -0.61
N ALA A 139 -3.34 2.53 0.14
CA ALA A 139 -4.26 2.14 1.21
C ALA A 139 -4.04 3.05 2.43
N ASP A 140 -4.93 3.98 2.63
CA ASP A 140 -5.01 4.87 3.81
C ASP A 140 -5.84 4.18 4.90
N ALA A 141 -5.17 3.19 5.53
CA ALA A 141 -5.83 2.11 6.26
C ALA A 141 -6.73 2.58 7.40
N TRP A 142 -6.31 3.55 8.18
CA TRP A 142 -7.07 4.00 9.34
C TRP A 142 -8.07 5.12 9.04
N ASN A 143 -8.10 5.61 7.80
CA ASN A 143 -9.21 6.36 7.25
C ASN A 143 -10.16 5.46 6.44
N HIS A 144 -9.93 4.14 6.46
CA HIS A 144 -10.80 3.14 5.83
C HIS A 144 -11.09 3.44 4.35
N ARG A 145 -10.01 3.82 3.61
CA ARG A 145 -10.12 4.24 2.21
C ARG A 145 -8.86 3.89 1.41
N VAL A 146 -8.99 3.95 0.10
CA VAL A 146 -7.85 3.92 -0.82
C VAL A 146 -7.84 5.23 -1.60
N LEU A 147 -6.70 5.91 -1.62
CA LEU A 147 -6.47 7.12 -2.39
C LEU A 147 -5.83 6.74 -3.73
N ILE A 148 -6.32 7.31 -4.83
CA ILE A 148 -5.92 6.97 -6.19
C ILE A 148 -5.54 8.23 -6.94
N TRP A 149 -4.34 8.21 -7.52
CA TRP A 149 -3.87 9.17 -8.51
C TRP A 149 -3.84 8.47 -9.87
N HIS A 150 -4.59 8.98 -10.85
CA HIS A 150 -4.55 8.46 -12.22
C HIS A 150 -3.22 8.75 -12.91
N ARG A 151 -2.51 9.78 -12.41
CA ARG A 151 -1.11 10.07 -12.76
C ARG A 151 -0.29 10.19 -11.49
N ARG A 152 0.82 9.46 -11.42
CA ARG A 152 1.70 9.53 -10.25
C ARG A 152 2.07 10.97 -9.94
N PRO A 153 2.08 11.35 -8.66
CA PRO A 153 2.49 12.68 -8.23
C PRO A 153 3.90 13.02 -8.71
N THR A 154 4.08 14.24 -9.19
CA THR A 154 5.38 14.79 -9.62
C THR A 154 5.90 15.87 -8.67
N GLN A 155 5.07 16.26 -7.71
CA GLN A 155 5.38 17.27 -6.70
C GLN A 155 4.73 16.90 -5.36
N SER A 156 5.27 17.44 -4.27
CA SER A 156 4.68 17.29 -2.94
C SER A 156 3.27 17.88 -2.88
N TYR A 157 2.43 17.30 -2.03
CA TYR A 157 1.05 17.73 -1.77
C TYR A 157 0.11 17.65 -2.97
N GLN A 158 0.48 16.91 -4.01
CA GLN A 158 -0.43 16.66 -5.12
C GLN A 158 -1.59 15.79 -4.65
N ARG A 159 -2.81 16.30 -4.80
CA ARG A 159 -4.04 15.65 -4.36
C ARG A 159 -4.36 14.41 -5.18
N PRO A 160 -4.99 13.38 -4.58
CA PRO A 160 -5.53 12.25 -5.32
C PRO A 160 -6.72 12.68 -6.20
N ASP A 161 -6.94 11.94 -7.27
CA ASP A 161 -8.05 12.16 -8.18
C ASP A 161 -9.34 11.51 -7.67
N VAL A 162 -9.21 10.35 -6.99
CA VAL A 162 -10.35 9.52 -6.56
C VAL A 162 -10.08 8.90 -5.21
N VAL A 163 -11.14 8.73 -4.42
CA VAL A 163 -11.16 7.91 -3.20
C VAL A 163 -12.18 6.79 -3.32
N VAL A 164 -11.82 5.57 -2.91
CA VAL A 164 -12.75 4.46 -2.74
C VAL A 164 -12.79 3.99 -1.29
N GLY A 165 -13.89 3.35 -0.88
CA GLY A 165 -14.17 3.00 0.52
C GLY A 165 -14.92 4.08 1.28
N GLN A 166 -14.77 5.34 0.88
CA GLN A 166 -15.52 6.50 1.37
C GLN A 166 -16.25 7.18 0.21
N SER A 167 -17.28 7.96 0.49
CA SER A 167 -18.05 8.73 -0.51
C SER A 167 -17.31 9.97 -1.02
N ASP A 168 -16.41 10.50 -0.19
CA ASP A 168 -15.61 11.69 -0.43
C ASP A 168 -14.29 11.62 0.35
N PHE A 169 -13.45 12.64 0.22
CA PHE A 169 -12.15 12.68 0.88
C PHE A 169 -12.23 13.01 2.37
N ASP A 170 -13.32 13.54 2.86
CA ASP A 170 -13.51 13.90 4.28
C ASP A 170 -13.96 12.70 5.12
N GLY A 171 -14.43 11.62 4.46
CA GLY A 171 -14.83 10.38 5.09
C GLY A 171 -13.65 9.63 5.69
N GLY A 172 -13.86 9.03 6.88
CA GLY A 172 -12.85 8.25 7.60
C GLY A 172 -13.44 7.21 8.55
N GLN A 173 -14.72 6.86 8.39
CA GLN A 173 -15.36 5.86 9.24
C GLN A 173 -15.35 4.47 8.58
N SER A 174 -15.11 3.43 9.39
CA SER A 174 -15.24 2.06 8.93
C SER A 174 -16.61 1.82 8.31
N ASN A 175 -16.63 1.24 7.10
CA ASN A 175 -17.84 0.97 6.34
C ASN A 175 -18.76 2.20 6.21
N ARG A 176 -18.19 3.43 6.14
CA ARG A 176 -18.94 4.69 6.13
C ARG A 176 -19.90 4.84 7.31
N GLY A 177 -19.60 4.20 8.45
CA GLY A 177 -20.47 4.17 9.63
C GLY A 177 -21.60 3.14 9.57
N HIS A 178 -21.71 2.34 8.51
CA HIS A 178 -22.69 1.27 8.42
C HIS A 178 -22.27 0.05 9.24
N SER A 179 -23.27 -0.66 9.80
CA SER A 179 -23.04 -1.90 10.57
C SER A 179 -22.66 -3.10 9.69
N GLN A 180 -23.02 -3.05 8.41
CA GLN A 180 -22.70 -4.08 7.43
C GLN A 180 -21.89 -3.47 6.29
N PRO A 181 -20.87 -4.18 5.78
CA PRO A 181 -20.14 -3.74 4.61
C PRO A 181 -20.95 -3.94 3.33
N ASP A 182 -20.68 -3.12 2.30
CA ASP A 182 -21.16 -3.30 0.93
C ASP A 182 -19.98 -3.17 -0.07
N ALA A 183 -20.27 -3.27 -1.36
CA ALA A 183 -19.23 -3.19 -2.41
C ALA A 183 -18.52 -1.82 -2.47
N GLY A 184 -19.07 -0.77 -1.89
CA GLY A 184 -18.53 0.58 -1.90
C GLY A 184 -17.80 0.97 -0.60
N THR A 185 -17.75 0.09 0.40
CA THR A 185 -17.21 0.38 1.73
C THR A 185 -15.94 -0.39 2.03
N LEU A 186 -15.11 0.12 2.96
CA LEU A 186 -13.88 -0.51 3.42
C LEU A 186 -13.74 -0.41 4.93
N PHE A 187 -13.04 -1.39 5.50
CA PHE A 187 -12.63 -1.41 6.89
C PHE A 187 -11.19 -1.92 7.01
N TRP A 188 -10.26 -1.03 7.35
CA TRP A 188 -8.82 -1.30 7.42
C TRP A 188 -8.28 -1.96 6.14
N PRO A 189 -8.31 -1.31 5.00
CA PRO A 189 -7.62 -1.81 3.81
C PRO A 189 -6.11 -1.76 4.04
N TYR A 190 -5.45 -2.91 4.12
CA TYR A 190 -4.01 -2.96 4.39
C TYR A 190 -3.15 -3.14 3.15
N CYS A 191 -3.71 -3.65 2.07
CA CYS A 191 -2.96 -3.89 0.84
C CYS A 191 -3.75 -3.43 -0.38
N VAL A 192 -3.04 -2.87 -1.33
CA VAL A 192 -3.51 -2.63 -2.70
C VAL A 192 -2.57 -3.31 -3.67
N ALA A 193 -3.09 -3.80 -4.78
CA ALA A 193 -2.32 -4.40 -5.85
C ALA A 193 -2.93 -4.06 -7.22
N TRP A 194 -2.08 -4.03 -8.24
CA TRP A 194 -2.47 -3.84 -9.63
C TRP A 194 -1.90 -4.99 -10.47
N ASP A 195 -2.76 -5.74 -11.17
CA ASP A 195 -2.35 -6.89 -11.98
C ASP A 195 -2.04 -6.55 -13.44
N GLY A 196 -2.08 -5.28 -13.80
CA GLY A 196 -1.95 -4.76 -15.16
C GLY A 196 -3.29 -4.32 -15.75
N GLU A 197 -4.40 -4.75 -15.18
CA GLU A 197 -5.75 -4.48 -15.68
C GLU A 197 -6.72 -4.08 -14.55
N ARG A 198 -6.57 -4.69 -13.35
CA ARG A 198 -7.52 -4.60 -12.24
C ARG A 198 -6.86 -4.06 -10.98
N LEU A 199 -7.63 -3.29 -10.22
CA LEU A 199 -7.25 -2.88 -8.87
C LEU A 199 -7.82 -3.88 -7.86
N TRP A 200 -6.95 -4.38 -6.98
CA TRP A 200 -7.29 -5.29 -5.89
C TRP A 200 -7.02 -4.62 -4.56
N VAL A 201 -7.93 -4.79 -3.61
CA VAL A 201 -7.82 -4.23 -2.26
C VAL A 201 -8.12 -5.32 -1.23
N ALA A 202 -7.17 -5.59 -0.34
CA ALA A 202 -7.40 -6.43 0.83
C ALA A 202 -8.14 -5.61 1.90
N ASP A 203 -9.44 -5.80 1.99
CA ASP A 203 -10.35 -5.19 2.97
C ASP A 203 -10.32 -6.00 4.27
N THR A 204 -9.21 -5.85 4.99
CA THR A 204 -8.79 -6.73 6.08
C THR A 204 -9.78 -6.77 7.23
N GLY A 205 -10.33 -5.64 7.63
CA GLY A 205 -11.31 -5.55 8.71
C GLY A 205 -12.62 -6.27 8.39
N ASN A 206 -13.00 -6.32 7.12
CA ASN A 206 -14.16 -7.07 6.63
C ASN A 206 -13.82 -8.50 6.16
N ARG A 207 -12.57 -8.95 6.27
CA ARG A 207 -12.10 -10.32 5.91
C ARG A 207 -12.42 -10.70 4.48
N ARG A 208 -12.21 -9.79 3.53
CA ARG A 208 -12.53 -9.95 2.12
C ARG A 208 -11.54 -9.22 1.22
N VAL A 209 -11.61 -9.51 -0.07
CA VAL A 209 -10.87 -8.79 -1.10
C VAL A 209 -11.88 -8.18 -2.06
N LEU A 210 -11.69 -6.92 -2.37
CA LEU A 210 -12.46 -6.19 -3.38
C LEU A 210 -11.66 -6.03 -4.66
N MET A 211 -12.33 -6.05 -5.81
CA MET A 211 -11.71 -5.87 -7.11
C MET A 211 -12.52 -4.92 -7.99
N TRP A 212 -11.82 -4.04 -8.69
CA TRP A 212 -12.36 -3.15 -9.72
C TRP A 212 -11.74 -3.48 -11.07
N ASN A 213 -12.58 -3.57 -12.12
CA ASN A 213 -12.16 -3.73 -13.51
C ASN A 213 -11.61 -2.40 -14.05
N GLY A 214 -10.33 -2.14 -13.79
CA GLY A 214 -9.69 -0.87 -14.06
C GLY A 214 -9.54 0.01 -12.83
N LEU A 215 -9.01 1.22 -13.03
CA LEU A 215 -8.94 2.21 -11.95
C LEU A 215 -10.31 2.88 -11.77
N PRO A 216 -10.80 3.00 -10.53
CA PRO A 216 -11.98 3.79 -10.20
C PRO A 216 -11.88 5.22 -10.75
N GLN A 217 -13.00 5.73 -11.26
CA GLN A 217 -13.09 7.03 -11.92
C GLN A 217 -13.88 8.07 -11.11
N ILE A 218 -14.65 7.62 -10.12
CA ILE A 218 -15.46 8.47 -9.26
C ILE A 218 -15.28 8.09 -7.80
N ASN A 219 -15.44 9.06 -6.92
CA ASN A 219 -15.39 8.82 -5.49
C ASN A 219 -16.46 7.82 -5.06
N GLY A 220 -16.06 6.92 -4.16
CA GLY A 220 -16.97 5.92 -3.62
C GLY A 220 -17.43 4.86 -4.60
N GLN A 221 -16.78 4.74 -5.78
CA GLN A 221 -17.14 3.73 -6.77
C GLN A 221 -17.15 2.33 -6.14
N PRO A 222 -18.27 1.58 -6.25
CA PRO A 222 -18.33 0.23 -5.72
C PRO A 222 -17.41 -0.72 -6.49
N ALA A 223 -16.94 -1.76 -5.82
CA ALA A 223 -16.18 -2.83 -6.43
C ALA A 223 -17.06 -3.68 -7.37
N ASP A 224 -16.44 -4.23 -8.41
CA ASP A 224 -17.10 -5.12 -9.37
C ASP A 224 -17.18 -6.56 -8.86
N LEU A 225 -16.27 -6.95 -7.95
CA LEU A 225 -16.21 -8.29 -7.39
C LEU A 225 -15.81 -8.23 -5.91
N ILE A 226 -16.47 -9.09 -5.13
CA ILE A 226 -16.14 -9.35 -3.73
C ILE A 226 -15.71 -10.82 -3.60
N ILE A 227 -14.57 -11.08 -2.96
CA ILE A 227 -14.08 -12.42 -2.66
C ILE A 227 -13.90 -12.55 -1.15
N GLY A 228 -14.55 -13.52 -0.53
CA GLY A 228 -14.51 -13.77 0.91
C GLY A 228 -15.87 -13.58 1.53
N GLN A 229 -15.97 -12.76 2.58
CA GLN A 229 -17.25 -12.50 3.26
C GLN A 229 -17.97 -11.32 2.60
N ASP A 230 -19.28 -11.49 2.46
CA ASP A 230 -20.22 -10.45 2.03
C ASP A 230 -20.50 -9.45 3.18
#